data_89ebaaff254afaac16e9e873a2fc3fa2
#
_entry.id   89ebaaff254afaac16e9e873a2fc3fa2
#
_cell.length_a   1.000
_cell.length_b   1.000
_cell.length_c   1.000
_cell.angle_alpha   90.00
_cell.angle_beta   90.00
_cell.angle_gamma   90.00
#
_symmetry.space_group_name_H-M   'P 1'
#
loop_
_entity.id
_entity.type
_entity.pdbx_description
1 polymer ?
#
loop_
_entity_poly.entity_id
_entity_poly.type
_entity_poly.pdbx_seq_one_letter_code
_entity_poly.pdbx_strand_id
1 'polypeptide(L)'
;MDRTETIVVGAGPAGLLAAREIARRGIEVRILEEHPVIGEPNHCAGLLSVEGLRRLGIDPSPGFVQHEITGGRIYSPSGASIEIAGSRTRAYAIDRAAFDRHLADAARGAGAEVETGRRIRGLLIRDGRVEGVRGRDAYAKVVVDAEGAAGSLAREAGLPPAAGLLAGVNVEVSGIDVEPHMVEVWLGDVLAPGLFAWVIPLGDGAARCGLACSSGDAFERLKRFLHRRFGSVRFSPPRRGLILTGGPIHRTYLDGLLVAGDAAGQTKPTTGGGVILGGICAIEAGRTAAEGVEADDPSAGFLKRYQRAWREALGREFASMLAARRLVNRLSDERIDRLFDAFRREGLEEKLRGLVDAGDMDMQSGVILAALRDPGLLGVLVRGAGRLALAELRALFNP
;
A
#
# COMPACT_ATOMS: atom_id res chain seq x y z
N MET A 1 -12.28 -33.47 12.40
CA MET A 1 -11.85 -32.08 12.61
C MET A 1 -11.06 -31.69 11.36
N ASP A 2 -11.39 -30.57 10.75
CA ASP A 2 -10.70 -30.07 9.55
C ASP A 2 -9.33 -29.53 9.99
N ARG A 3 -8.23 -30.11 9.46
CA ARG A 3 -6.84 -29.78 9.86
C ARG A 3 -5.99 -29.61 8.61
N THR A 4 -5.11 -28.63 8.66
CA THR A 4 -4.05 -28.40 7.67
C THR A 4 -2.79 -27.94 8.40
N GLU A 5 -1.63 -27.84 7.74
CA GLU A 5 -0.42 -27.33 8.38
C GLU A 5 -0.47 -25.80 8.55
N THR A 6 -0.98 -25.09 7.54
CA THR A 6 -1.08 -23.63 7.57
C THR A 6 -2.41 -23.12 6.99
N ILE A 7 -2.92 -22.03 7.56
CA ILE A 7 -4.09 -21.30 7.05
C ILE A 7 -3.67 -19.87 6.75
N VAL A 8 -4.06 -19.36 5.59
CA VAL A 8 -3.95 -17.94 5.24
C VAL A 8 -5.36 -17.36 5.15
N VAL A 9 -5.65 -16.29 5.87
CA VAL A 9 -6.94 -15.61 5.84
C VAL A 9 -6.87 -14.38 4.95
N GLY A 10 -7.66 -14.38 3.87
CA GLY A 10 -7.71 -13.36 2.84
C GLY A 10 -6.88 -13.71 1.60
N ALA A 11 -7.51 -13.64 0.43
CA ALA A 11 -6.90 -13.86 -0.89
C ALA A 11 -6.62 -12.54 -1.63
N GLY A 12 -6.26 -11.49 -0.91
CA GLY A 12 -5.61 -10.31 -1.48
C GLY A 12 -4.13 -10.59 -1.79
N PRO A 13 -3.39 -9.62 -2.37
CA PRO A 13 -2.00 -9.81 -2.77
C PRO A 13 -1.08 -10.33 -1.64
N ALA A 14 -1.24 -9.83 -0.42
CA ALA A 14 -0.44 -10.28 0.72
C ALA A 14 -0.69 -11.77 1.04
N GLY A 15 -1.96 -12.18 1.15
CA GLY A 15 -2.28 -13.58 1.45
C GLY A 15 -1.84 -14.53 0.34
N LEU A 16 -2.07 -14.16 -0.92
CA LEU A 16 -1.67 -14.98 -2.07
C LEU A 16 -0.16 -15.14 -2.19
N LEU A 17 0.61 -14.07 -1.92
CA LEU A 17 2.07 -14.12 -1.92
C LEU A 17 2.60 -14.96 -0.75
N ALA A 18 2.04 -14.82 0.46
CA ALA A 18 2.42 -15.65 1.61
C ALA A 18 2.15 -17.12 1.34
N ALA A 19 0.97 -17.46 0.84
CA ALA A 19 0.59 -18.84 0.54
C ALA A 19 1.45 -19.44 -0.58
N ARG A 20 1.77 -18.67 -1.62
CA ARG A 20 2.71 -19.10 -2.66
C ARG A 20 4.06 -19.52 -2.08
N GLU A 21 4.61 -18.74 -1.16
CA GLU A 21 5.91 -19.05 -0.54
C GLU A 21 5.83 -20.27 0.40
N ILE A 22 4.72 -20.44 1.12
CA ILE A 22 4.48 -21.64 1.96
C ILE A 22 4.43 -22.89 1.07
N ALA A 23 3.58 -22.86 0.03
CA ALA A 23 3.39 -24.00 -0.88
C ALA A 23 4.67 -24.38 -1.64
N ARG A 24 5.50 -23.39 -2.05
CA ARG A 24 6.81 -23.63 -2.69
C ARG A 24 7.79 -24.43 -1.84
N ARG A 25 7.61 -24.44 -0.51
CA ARG A 25 8.39 -25.24 0.43
C ARG A 25 7.77 -26.63 0.68
N GLY A 26 6.68 -26.96 0.00
CA GLY A 26 5.98 -28.24 0.13
C GLY A 26 5.11 -28.34 1.39
N ILE A 27 4.85 -27.24 2.08
CA ILE A 27 3.98 -27.19 3.26
C ILE A 27 2.54 -27.02 2.78
N GLU A 28 1.63 -27.80 3.35
CA GLU A 28 0.20 -27.71 3.08
C GLU A 28 -0.34 -26.37 3.54
N VAL A 29 -0.97 -25.63 2.61
CA VAL A 29 -1.54 -24.31 2.86
C VAL A 29 -2.91 -24.15 2.25
N ARG A 30 -3.85 -23.67 3.07
CA ARG A 30 -5.20 -23.35 2.66
C ARG A 30 -5.47 -21.85 2.81
N ILE A 31 -5.90 -21.21 1.72
CA ILE A 31 -6.31 -19.80 1.70
C ILE A 31 -7.83 -19.74 1.83
N LEU A 32 -8.32 -18.94 2.78
CA LEU A 32 -9.75 -18.76 3.04
C LEU A 32 -10.14 -17.32 2.72
N GLU A 33 -10.94 -17.14 1.65
CA GLU A 33 -11.38 -15.83 1.15
C GLU A 33 -12.89 -15.66 1.34
N GLU A 34 -13.31 -14.51 1.89
CA GLU A 34 -14.72 -14.25 2.17
C GLU A 34 -15.57 -14.02 0.92
N HIS A 35 -14.99 -13.42 -0.12
CA HIS A 35 -15.70 -13.10 -1.35
C HIS A 35 -15.75 -14.32 -2.29
N PRO A 36 -16.81 -14.43 -3.11
CA PRO A 36 -16.95 -15.56 -4.04
C PRO A 36 -15.97 -15.48 -5.22
N VAL A 37 -15.47 -14.28 -5.54
CA VAL A 37 -14.58 -14.02 -6.68
C VAL A 37 -13.32 -13.30 -6.20
N ILE A 38 -12.15 -13.87 -6.53
CA ILE A 38 -10.86 -13.29 -6.23
C ILE A 38 -10.70 -11.92 -6.91
N GLY A 39 -10.24 -10.92 -6.14
CA GLY A 39 -10.01 -9.56 -6.59
C GLY A 39 -11.27 -8.69 -6.60
N GLU A 40 -12.42 -9.21 -6.19
CA GLU A 40 -13.66 -8.45 -6.07
C GLU A 40 -14.16 -8.42 -4.61
N PRO A 41 -14.69 -7.25 -4.18
CA PRO A 41 -14.79 -5.97 -4.91
C PRO A 41 -13.43 -5.29 -5.09
N ASN A 42 -13.19 -4.73 -6.29
CA ASN A 42 -11.95 -4.03 -6.60
C ASN A 42 -12.02 -2.57 -6.11
N HIS A 43 -11.23 -2.21 -5.10
CA HIS A 43 -11.20 -0.85 -4.52
C HIS A 43 -9.92 -0.09 -4.83
N CYS A 44 -8.91 -0.73 -5.41
CA CYS A 44 -7.57 -0.17 -5.55
C CYS A 44 -7.47 0.84 -6.71
N ALA A 45 -6.60 1.85 -6.54
CA ALA A 45 -6.22 2.74 -7.63
C ALA A 45 -5.46 2.02 -8.76
N GLY A 46 -4.85 0.88 -8.46
CA GLY A 46 -4.23 0.01 -9.47
C GLY A 46 -3.00 0.62 -10.14
N LEU A 47 -2.12 1.28 -9.38
CA LEU A 47 -0.83 1.77 -9.88
C LEU A 47 0.30 1.02 -9.18
N LEU A 48 1.06 0.21 -9.93
CA LEU A 48 2.19 -0.57 -9.42
C LEU A 48 3.48 -0.23 -10.15
N SER A 49 4.58 -0.08 -9.41
CA SER A 49 5.89 0.19 -10.00
C SER A 49 6.46 -1.04 -10.68
N VAL A 50 7.20 -0.83 -11.77
CA VAL A 50 7.95 -1.88 -12.47
C VAL A 50 8.92 -2.58 -11.53
N GLU A 51 9.69 -1.81 -10.76
CA GLU A 51 10.67 -2.33 -9.82
C GLU A 51 10.01 -3.10 -8.66
N GLY A 52 8.85 -2.62 -8.19
CA GLY A 52 8.09 -3.30 -7.15
C GLY A 52 7.57 -4.67 -7.61
N LEU A 53 7.04 -4.77 -8.84
CA LEU A 53 6.63 -6.06 -9.41
C LEU A 53 7.82 -7.01 -9.50
N ARG A 54 8.98 -6.54 -9.96
CA ARG A 54 10.20 -7.34 -10.04
C ARG A 54 10.63 -7.88 -8.66
N ARG A 55 10.53 -7.07 -7.58
CA ARG A 55 10.83 -7.50 -6.20
C ARG A 55 9.88 -8.57 -5.68
N LEU A 56 8.64 -8.58 -6.14
CA LEU A 56 7.68 -9.63 -5.82
C LEU A 56 7.85 -10.89 -6.69
N GLY A 57 8.79 -10.86 -7.67
CA GLY A 57 8.98 -11.94 -8.64
C GLY A 57 7.77 -12.09 -9.57
N ILE A 58 7.20 -10.97 -10.01
CA ILE A 58 6.03 -10.92 -10.88
C ILE A 58 6.43 -10.19 -12.17
N ASP A 59 6.33 -10.89 -13.29
CA ASP A 59 6.50 -10.29 -14.60
C ASP A 59 5.23 -9.55 -15.03
N PRO A 60 5.34 -8.36 -15.65
CA PRO A 60 4.19 -7.67 -16.19
C PRO A 60 3.54 -8.51 -17.31
N SER A 61 2.21 -8.56 -17.30
CA SER A 61 1.43 -9.36 -18.24
C SER A 61 0.30 -8.54 -18.85
N PRO A 62 0.03 -8.66 -20.15
CA PRO A 62 -1.13 -8.06 -20.79
C PRO A 62 -2.47 -8.48 -20.14
N GLY A 63 -2.48 -9.60 -19.39
CA GLY A 63 -3.66 -10.07 -18.69
C GLY A 63 -4.11 -9.15 -17.54
N PHE A 64 -3.23 -8.30 -17.01
CA PHE A 64 -3.57 -7.36 -15.94
C PHE A 64 -3.03 -5.94 -16.16
N VAL A 65 -2.03 -5.74 -17.01
CA VAL A 65 -1.51 -4.40 -17.37
C VAL A 65 -2.49 -3.73 -18.32
N GLN A 66 -2.97 -2.54 -17.94
CA GLN A 66 -3.86 -1.74 -18.75
C GLN A 66 -3.11 -0.61 -19.49
N HIS A 67 -2.16 0.04 -18.80
CA HIS A 67 -1.44 1.17 -19.38
C HIS A 67 -0.07 1.38 -18.74
N GLU A 68 0.85 2.00 -19.50
CA GLU A 68 2.20 2.32 -19.05
C GLU A 68 2.32 3.76 -18.58
N ILE A 69 2.99 3.97 -17.47
CA ILE A 69 3.22 5.28 -16.85
C ILE A 69 4.71 5.55 -16.80
N THR A 70 5.12 6.68 -17.36
CA THR A 70 6.51 7.14 -17.41
C THR A 70 6.82 8.23 -16.39
N GLY A 71 5.80 8.93 -15.87
CA GLY A 71 6.01 10.03 -14.93
C GLY A 71 4.75 10.44 -14.19
N GLY A 72 4.84 11.59 -13.55
CA GLY A 72 3.73 12.18 -12.80
C GLY A 72 3.84 13.69 -12.67
N ARG A 73 2.71 14.31 -12.41
CA ARG A 73 2.60 15.75 -12.14
C ARG A 73 1.95 15.94 -10.79
N ILE A 74 2.62 16.67 -9.91
CA ILE A 74 2.13 16.96 -8.57
C ILE A 74 1.61 18.40 -8.57
N TYR A 75 0.35 18.56 -8.21
CA TYR A 75 -0.33 19.86 -8.14
C TYR A 75 -0.44 20.33 -6.69
N SER A 76 -0.17 21.60 -6.47
CA SER A 76 -0.47 22.29 -5.23
C SER A 76 -1.96 22.63 -5.12
N PRO A 77 -2.46 23.08 -3.97
CA PRO A 77 -3.87 23.51 -3.80
C PRO A 77 -4.30 24.61 -4.77
N SER A 78 -3.42 25.55 -5.08
CA SER A 78 -3.69 26.65 -6.03
C SER A 78 -3.60 26.21 -7.50
N GLY A 79 -3.08 25.01 -7.78
CA GLY A 79 -2.91 24.48 -9.13
C GLY A 79 -1.50 24.68 -9.73
N ALA A 80 -0.56 25.25 -8.98
CA ALA A 80 0.84 25.21 -9.39
C ALA A 80 1.33 23.76 -9.42
N SER A 81 2.17 23.39 -10.40
CA SER A 81 2.57 21.98 -10.55
C SER A 81 4.07 21.81 -10.67
N ILE A 82 4.54 20.66 -10.24
CA ILE A 82 5.90 20.14 -10.49
C ILE A 82 5.75 18.86 -11.29
N GLU A 83 6.48 18.78 -12.40
CA GLU A 83 6.47 17.64 -13.28
C GLU A 83 7.70 16.76 -13.04
N ILE A 84 7.48 15.46 -12.96
CA ILE A 84 8.48 14.42 -12.85
C ILE A 84 8.26 13.47 -14.03
N ALA A 85 8.88 13.81 -15.17
CA ALA A 85 8.78 13.03 -16.39
C ALA A 85 10.05 12.22 -16.62
N GLY A 86 9.92 11.00 -17.06
CA GLY A 86 11.00 10.12 -17.48
C GLY A 86 10.78 9.56 -18.87
N SER A 87 11.83 9.02 -19.49
CA SER A 87 11.77 8.38 -20.82
C SER A 87 11.46 6.88 -20.76
N ARG A 88 11.42 6.30 -19.56
CA ARG A 88 11.18 4.86 -19.34
C ARG A 88 9.90 4.62 -18.55
N THR A 89 9.27 3.49 -18.80
CA THR A 89 8.14 3.03 -17.98
C THR A 89 8.58 2.83 -16.54
N ARG A 90 7.87 3.48 -15.61
CA ARG A 90 8.13 3.43 -14.18
C ARG A 90 7.08 2.67 -13.40
N ALA A 91 5.86 2.69 -13.91
CA ALA A 91 4.73 2.02 -13.30
C ALA A 91 3.75 1.55 -14.38
N TYR A 92 2.88 0.65 -13.97
CA TYR A 92 1.74 0.20 -14.75
C TYR A 92 0.44 0.58 -14.03
N ALA A 93 -0.50 1.13 -14.79
CA ALA A 93 -1.90 1.09 -14.41
C ALA A 93 -2.40 -0.32 -14.68
N ILE A 94 -3.01 -0.97 -13.70
CA ILE A 94 -3.39 -2.37 -13.78
C ILE A 94 -4.88 -2.58 -13.47
N ASP A 95 -5.46 -3.64 -14.02
CA ASP A 95 -6.67 -4.25 -13.49
C ASP A 95 -6.31 -5.08 -12.26
N ARG A 96 -6.70 -4.58 -11.08
CA ARG A 96 -6.38 -5.21 -9.81
C ARG A 96 -7.08 -6.55 -9.62
N ALA A 97 -8.30 -6.72 -10.15
CA ALA A 97 -8.99 -7.99 -10.06
C ALA A 97 -8.29 -9.06 -10.90
N ALA A 98 -7.86 -8.70 -12.11
CA ALA A 98 -7.07 -9.58 -12.95
C ALA A 98 -5.68 -9.90 -12.34
N PHE A 99 -5.04 -8.90 -11.72
CA PHE A 99 -3.78 -9.10 -11.01
C PHE A 99 -3.91 -10.05 -9.82
N ASP A 100 -4.96 -9.90 -9.00
CA ASP A 100 -5.18 -10.78 -7.85
C ASP A 100 -5.48 -12.22 -8.32
N ARG A 101 -6.24 -12.41 -9.41
CA ARG A 101 -6.43 -13.72 -10.04
C ARG A 101 -5.12 -14.32 -10.55
N HIS A 102 -4.26 -13.52 -11.19
CA HIS A 102 -2.93 -13.96 -11.61
C HIS A 102 -2.09 -14.47 -10.42
N LEU A 103 -2.13 -13.77 -9.28
CA LEU A 103 -1.46 -14.21 -8.05
C LEU A 103 -2.09 -15.50 -7.49
N ALA A 104 -3.42 -15.63 -7.55
CA ALA A 104 -4.11 -16.84 -7.10
C ALA A 104 -3.72 -18.06 -7.95
N ASP A 105 -3.59 -17.89 -9.26
CA ASP A 105 -3.14 -18.95 -10.15
C ASP A 105 -1.68 -19.33 -9.87
N ALA A 106 -0.82 -18.36 -9.58
CA ALA A 106 0.56 -18.62 -9.16
C ALA A 106 0.64 -19.35 -7.80
N ALA A 107 -0.24 -19.04 -6.85
CA ALA A 107 -0.32 -19.74 -5.56
C ALA A 107 -0.84 -21.18 -5.75
N ARG A 108 -1.89 -21.39 -6.54
CA ARG A 108 -2.39 -22.72 -6.89
C ARG A 108 -1.35 -23.57 -7.63
N GLY A 109 -0.64 -22.95 -8.59
CA GLY A 109 0.44 -23.60 -9.33
C GLY A 109 1.60 -24.04 -8.43
N ALA A 110 1.79 -23.37 -7.29
CA ALA A 110 2.75 -23.77 -6.25
C ALA A 110 2.21 -24.86 -5.30
N GLY A 111 0.91 -25.18 -5.34
CA GLY A 111 0.28 -26.19 -4.51
C GLY A 111 -0.66 -25.67 -3.41
N ALA A 112 -0.92 -24.35 -3.35
CA ALA A 112 -1.86 -23.80 -2.37
C ALA A 112 -3.32 -24.11 -2.74
N GLU A 113 -4.12 -24.51 -1.75
CA GLU A 113 -5.57 -24.62 -1.90
C GLU A 113 -6.24 -23.26 -1.67
N VAL A 114 -7.10 -22.82 -2.59
CA VAL A 114 -7.81 -21.52 -2.50
C VAL A 114 -9.30 -21.75 -2.42
N GLU A 115 -9.90 -21.46 -1.27
CA GLU A 115 -11.33 -21.53 -1.02
C GLU A 115 -11.96 -20.13 -0.98
N THR A 116 -12.92 -19.87 -1.86
CA THR A 116 -13.68 -18.62 -1.91
C THR A 116 -15.05 -18.76 -1.25
N GLY A 117 -15.70 -17.64 -0.88
CA GLY A 117 -16.98 -17.63 -0.17
C GLY A 117 -16.86 -18.16 1.28
N ARG A 118 -15.68 -18.06 1.88
CA ARG A 118 -15.32 -18.58 3.20
C ARG A 118 -14.98 -17.46 4.17
N ARG A 119 -15.97 -16.82 4.72
CA ARG A 119 -15.76 -15.76 5.71
C ARG A 119 -15.32 -16.33 7.05
N ILE A 120 -14.12 -15.94 7.48
CA ILE A 120 -13.59 -16.22 8.81
C ILE A 120 -14.18 -15.22 9.81
N ARG A 121 -14.62 -15.71 10.96
CA ARG A 121 -15.31 -14.91 11.99
C ARG A 121 -14.49 -14.71 13.27
N GLY A 122 -13.31 -15.31 13.34
CA GLY A 122 -12.42 -15.20 14.47
C GLY A 122 -11.36 -16.29 14.52
N LEU A 123 -10.61 -16.32 15.60
CA LEU A 123 -9.51 -17.26 15.84
C LEU A 123 -9.93 -18.36 16.82
N LEU A 124 -9.39 -19.55 16.66
CA LEU A 124 -9.40 -20.60 17.70
C LEU A 124 -8.16 -20.37 18.56
N ILE A 125 -8.36 -19.88 19.78
CA ILE A 125 -7.27 -19.58 20.72
C ILE A 125 -7.38 -20.52 21.90
N ARG A 126 -6.28 -21.22 22.24
CA ARG A 126 -6.16 -22.09 23.39
C ARG A 126 -4.88 -21.77 24.14
N ASP A 127 -4.95 -21.55 25.44
CA ASP A 127 -3.81 -21.24 26.31
C ASP A 127 -2.92 -20.11 25.77
N GLY A 128 -3.55 -19.09 25.15
CA GLY A 128 -2.86 -17.94 24.55
C GLY A 128 -2.26 -18.19 23.17
N ARG A 129 -2.38 -19.40 22.62
CA ARG A 129 -1.90 -19.77 21.29
C ARG A 129 -3.04 -19.82 20.29
N VAL A 130 -2.82 -19.33 19.08
CA VAL A 130 -3.70 -19.49 17.94
C VAL A 130 -3.48 -20.87 17.35
N GLU A 131 -4.56 -21.69 17.29
CA GLU A 131 -4.53 -23.06 16.78
C GLU A 131 -5.40 -23.23 15.53
N GLY A 132 -5.95 -22.12 15.00
CA GLY A 132 -6.81 -22.15 13.82
C GLY A 132 -7.78 -20.98 13.75
N VAL A 133 -8.85 -21.18 12.96
CA VAL A 133 -9.84 -20.12 12.65
C VAL A 133 -11.26 -20.61 12.90
N ARG A 134 -12.15 -19.68 13.33
CA ARG A 134 -13.59 -19.89 13.54
C ARG A 134 -14.41 -19.46 12.33
N GLY A 135 -15.54 -20.11 12.14
CA GLY A 135 -16.48 -19.90 11.02
C GLY A 135 -16.53 -21.10 10.08
N ARG A 136 -15.48 -21.94 10.14
CA ARG A 136 -15.43 -23.32 9.64
C ARG A 136 -14.65 -24.24 10.59
N ASP A 137 -14.23 -23.76 11.74
CA ASP A 137 -13.48 -24.50 12.77
C ASP A 137 -12.35 -25.36 12.19
N ALA A 138 -11.46 -24.71 11.42
CA ALA A 138 -10.29 -25.32 10.83
C ALA A 138 -9.07 -25.07 11.69
N TYR A 139 -8.31 -26.14 11.96
CA TYR A 139 -7.10 -26.10 12.78
C TYR A 139 -5.84 -26.04 11.92
N ALA A 140 -4.84 -25.30 12.40
CA ALA A 140 -3.54 -25.20 11.75
C ALA A 140 -2.42 -24.96 12.78
N LYS A 141 -1.18 -25.35 12.43
CA LYS A 141 0.00 -25.03 13.24
C LYS A 141 0.28 -23.53 13.23
N VAL A 142 0.16 -22.89 12.07
CA VAL A 142 0.34 -21.43 11.88
C VAL A 142 -0.82 -20.85 11.07
N VAL A 143 -1.34 -19.72 11.53
CA VAL A 143 -2.30 -18.88 10.81
C VAL A 143 -1.58 -17.62 10.34
N VAL A 144 -1.75 -17.25 9.06
CA VAL A 144 -1.31 -15.96 8.52
C VAL A 144 -2.55 -15.10 8.31
N ASP A 145 -2.69 -14.05 9.10
CA ASP A 145 -3.73 -13.04 8.96
C ASP A 145 -3.33 -12.04 7.87
N ALA A 146 -4.02 -12.08 6.74
CA ALA A 146 -3.91 -11.16 5.62
C ALA A 146 -5.29 -10.62 5.21
N GLU A 147 -6.21 -10.45 6.18
CA GLU A 147 -7.61 -10.03 5.97
C GLU A 147 -7.78 -8.58 5.49
N GLY A 148 -6.67 -7.85 5.34
CA GLY A 148 -6.69 -6.47 4.88
C GLY A 148 -6.93 -5.45 6.00
N ALA A 149 -7.36 -4.24 5.62
CA ALA A 149 -7.42 -3.08 6.51
C ALA A 149 -8.41 -3.21 7.68
N ALA A 150 -9.29 -4.19 7.69
CA ALA A 150 -10.22 -4.44 8.79
C ALA A 150 -9.50 -4.85 10.08
N GLY A 151 -8.45 -5.68 9.99
CA GLY A 151 -7.61 -6.10 11.11
C GLY A 151 -8.39 -6.69 12.29
N SER A 152 -9.46 -7.44 12.04
CA SER A 152 -10.35 -7.96 13.09
C SER A 152 -9.72 -9.13 13.84
N LEU A 153 -9.01 -9.99 13.14
CA LEU A 153 -8.34 -11.16 13.73
C LEU A 153 -7.14 -10.74 14.58
N ALA A 154 -6.33 -9.81 14.07
CA ALA A 154 -5.22 -9.24 14.85
C ALA A 154 -5.71 -8.61 16.16
N ARG A 155 -6.84 -7.87 16.14
CA ARG A 155 -7.44 -7.28 17.35
C ARG A 155 -7.99 -8.34 18.30
N GLU A 156 -8.64 -9.38 17.80
CA GLU A 156 -9.12 -10.50 18.62
C GLU A 156 -7.95 -11.20 19.33
N ALA A 157 -6.80 -11.31 18.66
CA ALA A 157 -5.57 -11.84 19.24
C ALA A 157 -4.86 -10.88 20.23
N GLY A 158 -5.40 -9.68 20.48
CA GLY A 158 -4.84 -8.71 21.41
C GLY A 158 -3.78 -7.78 20.79
N LEU A 159 -3.63 -7.77 19.49
CA LEU A 159 -2.75 -6.81 18.80
C LEU A 159 -3.48 -5.48 18.54
N PRO A 160 -2.78 -4.33 18.58
CA PRO A 160 -3.41 -3.05 18.28
C PRO A 160 -3.79 -2.97 16.79
N PRO A 161 -4.88 -2.25 16.45
CA PRO A 161 -5.22 -2.01 15.04
C PRO A 161 -4.17 -1.14 14.36
N ALA A 162 -4.02 -1.31 13.05
CA ALA A 162 -3.21 -0.40 12.24
C ALA A 162 -3.80 1.02 12.28
N ALA A 163 -2.92 2.03 12.30
CA ALA A 163 -3.30 3.43 12.43
C ALA A 163 -3.45 4.14 11.08
N GLY A 164 -3.97 5.38 11.09
CA GLY A 164 -4.02 6.25 9.91
C GLY A 164 -5.03 5.78 8.86
N LEU A 165 -6.19 5.32 9.30
CA LEU A 165 -7.26 4.85 8.44
C LEU A 165 -7.96 6.03 7.74
N LEU A 166 -8.06 5.96 6.41
CA LEU A 166 -8.69 6.94 5.54
C LEU A 166 -9.80 6.29 4.72
N ALA A 167 -10.84 7.06 4.39
CA ALA A 167 -11.87 6.64 3.43
C ALA A 167 -11.39 6.95 2.01
N GLY A 168 -11.22 5.91 1.19
CA GLY A 168 -10.85 6.01 -0.21
C GLY A 168 -12.02 5.79 -1.16
N VAL A 169 -12.00 6.45 -2.31
CA VAL A 169 -12.96 6.25 -3.39
C VAL A 169 -12.31 6.40 -4.75
N ASN A 170 -12.67 5.52 -5.69
CA ASN A 170 -12.27 5.56 -7.10
C ASN A 170 -13.48 5.51 -8.02
N VAL A 171 -13.34 6.15 -9.17
CA VAL A 171 -14.21 5.99 -10.34
C VAL A 171 -13.35 5.92 -11.61
N GLU A 172 -13.88 5.36 -12.68
CA GLU A 172 -13.28 5.45 -14.01
C GLU A 172 -14.07 6.47 -14.84
N VAL A 173 -13.34 7.33 -15.52
CA VAL A 173 -13.85 8.43 -16.35
C VAL A 173 -13.31 8.25 -17.76
N SER A 174 -14.12 8.52 -18.78
CA SER A 174 -13.73 8.43 -20.18
C SER A 174 -14.13 9.70 -20.94
N GLY A 175 -13.48 9.93 -22.11
CA GLY A 175 -13.71 11.12 -22.93
C GLY A 175 -13.14 12.38 -22.28
N ILE A 176 -12.02 12.25 -21.57
CA ILE A 176 -11.32 13.35 -20.89
C ILE A 176 -9.95 13.60 -21.49
N ASP A 177 -9.49 14.85 -21.36
CA ASP A 177 -8.16 15.26 -21.75
C ASP A 177 -7.18 15.06 -20.58
N VAL A 178 -6.33 14.04 -20.70
CA VAL A 178 -5.27 13.70 -19.74
C VAL A 178 -3.99 13.38 -20.50
N GLU A 179 -2.85 13.74 -19.93
CA GLU A 179 -1.56 13.34 -20.45
C GLU A 179 -1.43 11.80 -20.38
N PRO A 180 -1.25 11.09 -21.50
CA PRO A 180 -1.43 9.63 -21.56
C PRO A 180 -0.55 8.84 -20.58
N HIS A 181 0.69 9.27 -20.36
CA HIS A 181 1.67 8.53 -19.56
C HIS A 181 2.04 9.18 -18.24
N MET A 182 1.26 10.18 -17.81
CA MET A 182 1.53 10.98 -16.61
C MET A 182 0.40 10.83 -15.59
N VAL A 183 0.72 10.34 -14.41
CA VAL A 183 -0.25 10.39 -13.29
C VAL A 183 -0.33 11.81 -12.74
N GLU A 184 -1.52 12.21 -12.29
CA GLU A 184 -1.69 13.45 -11.54
C GLU A 184 -1.90 13.15 -10.06
N VAL A 185 -1.23 13.93 -9.20
CA VAL A 185 -1.40 13.95 -7.75
C VAL A 185 -1.77 15.36 -7.33
N TRP A 186 -2.94 15.52 -6.73
CA TRP A 186 -3.48 16.82 -6.32
C TRP A 186 -3.49 16.93 -4.80
N LEU A 187 -2.63 17.79 -4.28
CA LEU A 187 -2.50 18.05 -2.85
C LEU A 187 -3.53 19.07 -2.37
N GLY A 188 -3.81 19.09 -1.09
CA GLY A 188 -4.62 20.08 -0.42
C GLY A 188 -5.57 19.50 0.61
N ASP A 189 -5.59 20.10 1.79
CA ASP A 189 -6.41 19.63 2.90
C ASP A 189 -7.90 19.93 2.66
N VAL A 190 -8.20 21.03 1.96
CA VAL A 190 -9.59 21.35 1.52
C VAL A 190 -10.09 20.30 0.52
N LEU A 191 -9.24 19.79 -0.36
CA LEU A 191 -9.59 18.78 -1.35
C LEU A 191 -9.70 17.39 -0.73
N ALA A 192 -8.64 16.94 -0.08
CA ALA A 192 -8.46 15.58 0.40
C ALA A 192 -7.70 15.57 1.73
N PRO A 193 -8.35 15.97 2.86
CA PRO A 193 -7.70 16.05 4.17
C PRO A 193 -7.09 14.71 4.54
N GLY A 194 -5.81 14.75 4.82
CA GLY A 194 -5.06 13.56 5.22
C GLY A 194 -4.46 12.75 4.08
N LEU A 195 -4.76 12.98 2.78
CA LEU A 195 -4.04 12.36 1.65
C LEU A 195 -3.97 13.30 0.42
N PHE A 196 -4.50 12.89 -0.71
CA PHE A 196 -4.52 13.61 -1.98
C PHE A 196 -5.59 13.02 -2.92
N ALA A 197 -5.87 13.72 -4.03
CA ALA A 197 -6.60 13.15 -5.15
C ALA A 197 -5.63 12.74 -6.27
N TRP A 198 -6.04 11.75 -7.06
CA TRP A 198 -5.23 11.22 -8.17
C TRP A 198 -6.02 11.08 -9.45
N VAL A 199 -5.31 11.19 -10.57
CA VAL A 199 -5.76 10.82 -11.92
C VAL A 199 -4.72 9.88 -12.50
N ILE A 200 -5.11 8.65 -12.82
CA ILE A 200 -4.24 7.61 -13.38
C ILE A 200 -4.75 7.29 -14.78
N PRO A 201 -4.03 7.67 -15.84
CA PRO A 201 -4.42 7.35 -17.21
C PRO A 201 -4.54 5.84 -17.45
N LEU A 202 -5.54 5.45 -18.24
CA LEU A 202 -5.79 4.07 -18.65
C LEU A 202 -5.67 3.87 -20.17
N GLY A 203 -5.27 4.93 -20.90
CA GLY A 203 -5.27 4.98 -22.35
C GLY A 203 -6.59 5.51 -22.94
N ASP A 204 -6.57 5.85 -24.22
CA ASP A 204 -7.74 6.23 -25.04
C ASP A 204 -8.67 7.30 -24.40
N GLY A 205 -8.08 8.31 -23.74
CA GLY A 205 -8.83 9.36 -23.05
C GLY A 205 -9.64 8.86 -21.87
N ALA A 206 -9.24 7.75 -21.26
CA ALA A 206 -9.81 7.23 -20.03
C ALA A 206 -8.81 7.35 -18.86
N ALA A 207 -9.32 7.54 -17.64
CA ALA A 207 -8.50 7.54 -16.44
C ALA A 207 -9.27 6.98 -15.23
N ARG A 208 -8.52 6.44 -14.28
CA ARG A 208 -9.01 6.12 -12.94
C ARG A 208 -8.73 7.31 -12.02
N CYS A 209 -9.80 7.93 -11.57
CA CYS A 209 -9.76 9.10 -10.71
C CYS A 209 -10.23 8.72 -9.31
N GLY A 210 -9.56 9.27 -8.30
CA GLY A 210 -9.97 8.99 -6.93
C GLY A 210 -9.35 9.96 -5.93
N LEU A 211 -9.73 9.80 -4.69
CA LEU A 211 -9.11 10.46 -3.53
C LEU A 211 -9.31 9.63 -2.26
N ALA A 212 -8.52 9.97 -1.23
CA ALA A 212 -8.80 9.49 0.11
C ALA A 212 -8.75 10.64 1.11
N CYS A 213 -9.59 10.56 2.14
CA CYS A 213 -9.67 11.59 3.16
C CYS A 213 -9.93 11.02 4.56
N SER A 214 -9.47 11.76 5.57
CA SER A 214 -9.67 11.44 6.98
C SER A 214 -11.02 11.91 7.53
N SER A 215 -11.71 12.82 6.81
CA SER A 215 -12.97 13.43 7.25
C SER A 215 -13.86 13.84 6.09
N GLY A 216 -15.16 13.86 6.33
CA GLY A 216 -16.18 14.20 5.34
C GLY A 216 -16.48 13.05 4.37
N ASP A 217 -17.35 13.30 3.41
CA ASP A 217 -17.74 12.33 2.39
C ASP A 217 -16.72 12.33 1.24
N ALA A 218 -15.96 11.24 1.11
CA ALA A 218 -14.94 11.08 0.07
C ALA A 218 -15.55 11.17 -1.35
N PHE A 219 -16.76 10.62 -1.57
CA PHE A 219 -17.37 10.65 -2.88
C PHE A 219 -17.86 12.03 -3.29
N GLU A 220 -18.44 12.79 -2.35
CA GLU A 220 -18.82 14.18 -2.61
C GLU A 220 -17.60 15.08 -2.92
N ARG A 221 -16.48 14.83 -2.23
CA ARG A 221 -15.19 15.48 -2.54
C ARG A 221 -14.69 15.11 -3.92
N LEU A 222 -14.75 13.83 -4.29
CA LEU A 222 -14.35 13.35 -5.61
C LEU A 222 -15.19 13.97 -6.73
N LYS A 223 -16.51 14.05 -6.56
CA LYS A 223 -17.38 14.70 -7.55
C LYS A 223 -17.01 16.18 -7.80
N ARG A 224 -16.73 16.93 -6.72
CA ARG A 224 -16.25 18.32 -6.82
C ARG A 224 -14.90 18.41 -7.52
N PHE A 225 -13.98 17.50 -7.22
CA PHE A 225 -12.69 17.42 -7.90
C PHE A 225 -12.85 17.16 -9.40
N LEU A 226 -13.64 16.15 -9.78
CA LEU A 226 -13.90 15.82 -11.18
C LEU A 226 -14.50 16.99 -11.94
N HIS A 227 -15.50 17.66 -11.35
CA HIS A 227 -16.10 18.84 -11.95
C HIS A 227 -15.11 19.99 -12.13
N ARG A 228 -14.26 20.26 -11.13
CA ARG A 228 -13.20 21.30 -11.22
C ARG A 228 -12.15 20.96 -12.29
N ARG A 229 -11.75 19.68 -12.42
CA ARG A 229 -10.67 19.26 -13.31
C ARG A 229 -11.12 19.03 -14.75
N PHE A 230 -12.31 18.50 -14.95
CA PHE A 230 -12.80 18.04 -16.25
C PHE A 230 -14.16 18.63 -16.65
N GLY A 231 -14.81 19.43 -15.80
CA GLY A 231 -16.16 19.89 -16.03
C GLY A 231 -17.21 18.80 -15.83
N SER A 232 -18.21 18.76 -16.67
CA SER A 232 -19.28 17.75 -16.61
C SER A 232 -18.84 16.47 -17.33
N VAL A 233 -18.56 15.42 -16.57
CA VAL A 233 -18.11 14.13 -17.08
C VAL A 233 -18.98 12.98 -16.56
N ARG A 234 -19.07 11.91 -17.34
CA ARG A 234 -19.66 10.64 -16.90
C ARG A 234 -18.59 9.78 -16.26
N PHE A 235 -18.96 9.07 -15.21
CA PHE A 235 -18.05 8.17 -14.51
C PHE A 235 -18.76 6.87 -14.09
N SER A 236 -17.96 5.83 -13.86
CA SER A 236 -18.42 4.53 -13.39
C SER A 236 -19.01 4.61 -11.96
N PRO A 237 -19.76 3.59 -11.52
CA PRO A 237 -20.13 3.48 -10.10
C PRO A 237 -18.91 3.61 -9.19
N PRO A 238 -19.02 4.32 -8.04
CA PRO A 238 -17.88 4.52 -7.14
C PRO A 238 -17.48 3.23 -6.44
N ARG A 239 -16.19 2.95 -6.45
CA ARG A 239 -15.55 1.87 -5.68
C ARG A 239 -14.95 2.47 -4.43
N ARG A 240 -15.41 2.03 -3.25
CA ARG A 240 -14.98 2.54 -1.94
C ARG A 240 -14.10 1.55 -1.23
N GLY A 241 -13.08 2.02 -0.52
CA GLY A 241 -12.17 1.19 0.25
C GLY A 241 -11.52 1.95 1.39
N LEU A 242 -10.81 1.22 2.22
CA LEU A 242 -10.03 1.76 3.32
C LEU A 242 -8.56 1.85 2.91
N ILE A 243 -7.90 2.93 3.31
CA ILE A 243 -6.48 3.16 3.04
C ILE A 243 -5.77 3.41 4.38
N LEU A 244 -4.65 2.75 4.60
CA LEU A 244 -3.84 2.89 5.80
C LEU A 244 -2.57 3.70 5.53
N THR A 245 -2.28 4.66 6.39
CA THR A 245 -1.11 5.56 6.29
C THR A 245 -0.30 5.69 7.57
N GLY A 246 -0.69 4.95 8.62
CA GLY A 246 -0.06 5.04 9.94
C GLY A 246 1.21 4.20 10.13
N GLY A 247 1.60 3.43 9.12
CA GLY A 247 2.73 2.51 9.21
C GLY A 247 2.41 1.21 9.96
N PRO A 248 3.41 0.29 10.05
CA PRO A 248 3.21 -1.03 10.63
C PRO A 248 2.91 -1.00 12.13
N ILE A 249 2.10 -1.96 12.59
CA ILE A 249 1.89 -2.22 14.02
C ILE A 249 3.19 -2.69 14.69
N HIS A 250 3.29 -2.47 16.01
CA HIS A 250 4.53 -2.77 16.74
C HIS A 250 4.90 -4.25 16.76
N ARG A 251 3.92 -5.13 16.79
CA ARG A 251 4.10 -6.58 16.83
C ARG A 251 3.21 -7.24 15.80
N THR A 252 3.81 -8.05 14.92
CA THR A 252 3.17 -8.69 13.77
C THR A 252 3.14 -10.22 13.89
N TYR A 253 3.34 -10.75 15.09
CA TYR A 253 3.37 -12.19 15.36
C TYR A 253 2.91 -12.49 16.80
N LEU A 254 2.34 -13.66 17.02
CA LEU A 254 2.04 -14.29 18.29
C LEU A 254 2.30 -15.80 18.18
N ASP A 255 2.05 -16.55 19.27
CA ASP A 255 2.08 -18.02 19.21
C ASP A 255 1.03 -18.53 18.22
N GLY A 256 1.48 -19.18 17.15
CA GLY A 256 0.63 -19.69 16.05
C GLY A 256 0.08 -18.64 15.10
N LEU A 257 0.46 -17.36 15.19
CA LEU A 257 -0.10 -16.28 14.35
C LEU A 257 0.99 -15.38 13.76
N LEU A 258 0.87 -15.10 12.47
CA LEU A 258 1.56 -14.01 11.74
C LEU A 258 0.53 -13.06 11.16
N VAL A 259 0.81 -11.75 11.17
CA VAL A 259 -0.05 -10.71 10.58
C VAL A 259 0.72 -9.99 9.49
N ALA A 260 0.15 -9.91 8.27
CA ALA A 260 0.86 -9.38 7.11
C ALA A 260 -0.03 -8.44 6.26
N GLY A 261 0.60 -7.61 5.44
CA GLY A 261 -0.09 -6.68 4.55
C GLY A 261 -0.80 -5.56 5.30
N ASP A 262 -1.96 -5.17 4.81
CA ASP A 262 -2.75 -4.08 5.40
C ASP A 262 -3.22 -4.40 6.83
N ALA A 263 -3.49 -5.67 7.15
CA ALA A 263 -3.82 -6.09 8.52
C ALA A 263 -2.72 -5.73 9.53
N ALA A 264 -1.46 -5.74 9.09
CA ALA A 264 -0.29 -5.30 9.85
C ALA A 264 0.06 -3.82 9.64
N GLY A 265 -0.67 -3.06 8.83
CA GLY A 265 -0.35 -1.68 8.47
C GLY A 265 0.88 -1.53 7.59
N GLN A 266 1.27 -2.56 6.86
CA GLN A 266 2.47 -2.59 6.00
C GLN A 266 2.21 -1.94 4.65
N THR A 267 1.69 -0.72 4.68
CA THR A 267 1.42 0.15 3.54
C THR A 267 2.39 1.33 3.52
N LYS A 268 2.60 1.95 2.36
CA LYS A 268 3.39 3.19 2.24
C LYS A 268 2.70 4.34 2.98
N PRO A 269 3.22 4.88 4.07
CA PRO A 269 2.59 6.00 4.76
C PRO A 269 2.37 7.22 3.88
N THR A 270 3.22 7.48 2.90
CA THR A 270 3.13 8.62 1.97
C THR A 270 1.95 8.55 1.01
N THR A 271 1.59 7.35 0.54
CA THR A 271 0.61 7.17 -0.55
C THR A 271 -0.52 6.20 -0.24
N GLY A 272 -0.41 5.42 0.84
CA GLY A 272 -1.36 4.35 1.16
C GLY A 272 -1.24 3.09 0.29
N GLY A 273 -0.24 3.02 -0.59
CA GLY A 273 -0.02 1.85 -1.46
C GLY A 273 0.51 0.65 -0.66
N GLY A 274 -0.24 -0.45 -0.59
CA GLY A 274 0.08 -1.64 0.21
C GLY A 274 0.63 -2.83 -0.57
N VAL A 275 0.37 -2.93 -1.89
CA VAL A 275 0.65 -4.17 -2.66
C VAL A 275 2.13 -4.56 -2.61
N ILE A 276 3.04 -3.62 -2.84
CA ILE A 276 4.48 -3.94 -2.94
C ILE A 276 5.09 -4.17 -1.55
N LEU A 277 5.00 -3.20 -0.64
CA LEU A 277 5.59 -3.35 0.69
C LEU A 277 4.92 -4.46 1.50
N GLY A 278 3.59 -4.49 1.49
CA GLY A 278 2.83 -5.57 2.12
C GLY A 278 3.12 -6.93 1.50
N GLY A 279 3.34 -6.98 0.17
CA GLY A 279 3.74 -8.19 -0.53
C GLY A 279 5.12 -8.69 -0.14
N ILE A 280 6.12 -7.81 -0.02
CA ILE A 280 7.46 -8.17 0.47
C ILE A 280 7.36 -8.73 1.90
N CYS A 281 6.62 -8.05 2.78
CA CYS A 281 6.39 -8.55 4.14
C CYS A 281 5.66 -9.90 4.14
N ALA A 282 4.67 -10.09 3.28
CA ALA A 282 3.90 -11.33 3.18
C ALA A 282 4.74 -12.51 2.69
N ILE A 283 5.68 -12.30 1.78
CA ILE A 283 6.67 -13.29 1.35
C ILE A 283 7.48 -13.76 2.57
N GLU A 284 7.97 -12.83 3.41
CA GLU A 284 8.71 -13.19 4.63
C GLU A 284 7.81 -13.87 5.68
N ALA A 285 6.53 -13.50 5.76
CA ALA A 285 5.56 -14.20 6.60
C ALA A 285 5.37 -15.65 6.14
N GLY A 286 5.22 -15.86 4.83
CA GLY A 286 5.08 -17.20 4.26
C GLY A 286 6.33 -18.08 4.50
N ARG A 287 7.52 -17.54 4.30
CA ARG A 287 8.79 -18.22 4.59
C ARG A 287 8.88 -18.62 6.06
N THR A 288 8.61 -17.69 6.96
CA THR A 288 8.68 -17.95 8.40
C THR A 288 7.61 -18.95 8.86
N ALA A 289 6.40 -18.90 8.29
CA ALA A 289 5.34 -19.85 8.57
C ALA A 289 5.77 -21.27 8.19
N ALA A 290 6.32 -21.45 6.99
CA ALA A 290 6.81 -22.74 6.53
C ALA A 290 7.96 -23.27 7.41
N GLU A 291 8.94 -22.42 7.72
CA GLU A 291 10.05 -22.77 8.63
C GLU A 291 9.57 -23.17 10.02
N GLY A 292 8.53 -22.50 10.55
CA GLY A 292 7.93 -22.82 11.85
C GLY A 292 7.23 -24.18 11.84
N VAL A 293 6.59 -24.54 10.72
CA VAL A 293 5.98 -25.85 10.51
C VAL A 293 7.03 -26.94 10.38
N GLU A 294 8.07 -26.74 9.56
CA GLU A 294 9.20 -27.66 9.36
C GLU A 294 9.93 -27.95 10.68
N ALA A 295 10.11 -26.92 11.51
CA ALA A 295 10.76 -27.05 12.82
C ALA A 295 9.83 -27.58 13.93
N ASP A 296 8.55 -27.78 13.64
CA ASP A 296 7.47 -28.05 14.60
C ASP A 296 7.45 -27.05 15.78
N ASP A 297 7.86 -25.80 15.53
CA ASP A 297 7.93 -24.72 16.51
C ASP A 297 7.18 -23.46 16.04
N PRO A 298 5.85 -23.42 16.14
CA PRO A 298 5.05 -22.23 15.82
C PRO A 298 4.96 -21.24 17.01
N SER A 299 5.89 -21.26 17.93
CA SER A 299 5.92 -20.33 19.06
C SER A 299 6.23 -18.90 18.63
N ALA A 300 5.78 -17.92 19.40
CA ALA A 300 6.16 -16.52 19.21
C ALA A 300 7.70 -16.34 19.26
N GLY A 301 8.39 -17.19 20.02
CA GLY A 301 9.86 -17.24 20.06
C GLY A 301 10.51 -17.54 18.71
N PHE A 302 9.91 -18.42 17.92
CA PHE A 302 10.32 -18.72 16.55
C PHE A 302 9.77 -17.67 15.56
N LEU A 303 8.47 -17.41 15.59
CA LEU A 303 7.77 -16.58 14.60
C LEU A 303 8.20 -15.10 14.61
N LYS A 304 8.86 -14.62 15.68
CA LYS A 304 9.49 -13.27 15.72
C LYS A 304 10.50 -13.04 14.59
N ARG A 305 11.02 -14.12 13.95
CA ARG A 305 11.93 -14.03 12.79
C ARG A 305 11.31 -13.24 11.65
N TYR A 306 10.02 -13.45 11.38
CA TYR A 306 9.26 -12.66 10.42
C TYR A 306 9.36 -11.15 10.68
N GLN A 307 9.11 -10.72 11.91
CA GLN A 307 9.20 -9.31 12.24
C GLN A 307 10.62 -8.76 12.12
N ARG A 308 11.63 -9.55 12.44
CA ARG A 308 13.03 -9.16 12.26
C ARG A 308 13.33 -8.98 10.77
N ALA A 309 12.96 -9.95 9.93
CA ALA A 309 13.21 -9.92 8.49
C ALA A 309 12.58 -8.71 7.80
N TRP A 310 11.29 -8.46 8.00
CA TRP A 310 10.66 -7.30 7.36
C TRP A 310 11.15 -5.97 7.93
N ARG A 311 11.50 -5.89 9.22
CA ARG A 311 12.10 -4.66 9.79
C ARG A 311 13.49 -4.38 9.25
N GLU A 312 14.28 -5.39 9.05
CA GLU A 312 15.60 -5.27 8.43
C GLU A 312 15.48 -4.77 6.99
N ALA A 313 14.57 -5.35 6.21
CA ALA A 313 14.35 -4.99 4.82
C ALA A 313 13.69 -3.61 4.63
N LEU A 314 12.66 -3.27 5.43
CA LEU A 314 11.76 -2.17 5.17
C LEU A 314 11.59 -1.18 6.36
N GLY A 315 12.17 -1.45 7.52
CA GLY A 315 11.96 -0.61 8.71
C GLY A 315 12.33 0.85 8.48
N ARG A 316 13.45 1.11 7.79
CA ARG A 316 13.89 2.46 7.41
C ARG A 316 12.94 3.12 6.41
N GLU A 317 12.39 2.35 5.47
CA GLU A 317 11.43 2.84 4.48
C GLU A 317 10.17 3.33 5.17
N PHE A 318 9.56 2.49 6.02
CA PHE A 318 8.37 2.86 6.78
C PHE A 318 8.61 4.08 7.68
N ALA A 319 9.73 4.14 8.40
CA ALA A 319 10.06 5.25 9.28
C ALA A 319 10.21 6.57 8.51
N SER A 320 10.94 6.56 7.40
CA SER A 320 11.17 7.75 6.55
C SER A 320 9.88 8.26 5.93
N MET A 321 9.07 7.34 5.36
CA MET A 321 7.78 7.70 4.79
C MET A 321 6.79 8.21 5.84
N LEU A 322 6.79 7.64 7.04
CA LEU A 322 5.92 8.08 8.13
C LEU A 322 6.28 9.49 8.62
N ALA A 323 7.57 9.80 8.71
CA ALA A 323 8.02 11.15 9.06
C ALA A 323 7.66 12.17 7.96
N ALA A 324 7.88 11.84 6.69
CA ALA A 324 7.45 12.67 5.57
C ALA A 324 5.94 12.91 5.58
N ARG A 325 5.15 11.86 5.86
CA ARG A 325 3.69 11.96 5.99
C ARG A 325 3.27 12.89 7.12
N ARG A 326 3.86 12.75 8.32
CA ARG A 326 3.58 13.63 9.47
C ARG A 326 3.88 15.09 9.16
N LEU A 327 4.96 15.35 8.43
CA LEU A 327 5.30 16.69 7.99
C LEU A 327 4.25 17.26 7.05
N VAL A 328 3.89 16.53 5.98
CA VAL A 328 2.91 16.99 5.00
C VAL A 328 1.55 17.24 5.64
N ASN A 329 1.09 16.35 6.53
CA ASN A 329 -0.20 16.51 7.22
C ASN A 329 -0.29 17.73 8.15
N ARG A 330 0.84 18.39 8.47
CA ARG A 330 0.88 19.61 9.28
C ARG A 330 0.96 20.89 8.44
N LEU A 331 1.08 20.76 7.12
CA LEU A 331 1.12 21.89 6.23
C LEU A 331 -0.29 22.33 5.85
N SER A 332 -0.61 23.61 6.00
CA SER A 332 -1.81 24.18 5.41
C SER A 332 -1.67 24.31 3.89
N ASP A 333 -2.80 24.47 3.20
CA ASP A 333 -2.84 24.65 1.74
C ASP A 333 -1.92 25.82 1.30
N GLU A 334 -1.94 26.96 2.02
CA GLU A 334 -1.10 28.11 1.71
C GLU A 334 0.40 27.83 1.92
N ARG A 335 0.76 26.93 2.84
CA ARG A 335 2.16 26.53 3.03
C ARG A 335 2.62 25.61 1.93
N ILE A 336 1.75 24.71 1.46
CA ILE A 336 2.05 23.86 0.29
C ILE A 336 2.25 24.74 -0.94
N ASP A 337 1.38 25.73 -1.19
CA ASP A 337 1.53 26.65 -2.32
C ASP A 337 2.85 27.43 -2.25
N ARG A 338 3.19 27.97 -1.06
CA ARG A 338 4.47 28.67 -0.87
C ARG A 338 5.70 27.78 -1.11
N LEU A 339 5.62 26.47 -0.77
CA LEU A 339 6.67 25.53 -1.09
C LEU A 339 6.86 25.37 -2.60
N PHE A 340 5.75 25.20 -3.35
CA PHE A 340 5.80 25.10 -4.80
C PHE A 340 6.38 26.36 -5.45
N ASP A 341 5.97 27.54 -5.00
CA ASP A 341 6.48 28.82 -5.47
C ASP A 341 7.99 28.98 -5.16
N ALA A 342 8.42 28.54 -4.00
CA ALA A 342 9.84 28.58 -3.62
C ALA A 342 10.69 27.61 -4.46
N PHE A 343 10.22 26.38 -4.67
CA PHE A 343 10.87 25.42 -5.57
C PHE A 343 11.08 26.00 -6.97
N ARG A 344 10.02 26.63 -7.52
CA ARG A 344 10.07 27.24 -8.84
C ARG A 344 11.00 28.45 -8.89
N ARG A 345 10.90 29.37 -7.93
CA ARG A 345 11.73 30.58 -7.87
C ARG A 345 13.23 30.27 -7.69
N GLU A 346 13.57 29.22 -6.97
CA GLU A 346 14.96 28.81 -6.73
C GLU A 346 15.50 27.86 -7.80
N GLY A 347 14.72 27.53 -8.85
CA GLY A 347 15.14 26.65 -9.93
C GLY A 347 15.44 25.22 -9.49
N LEU A 348 14.78 24.72 -8.42
CA LEU A 348 15.05 23.41 -7.83
C LEU A 348 14.23 22.27 -8.46
N GLU A 349 13.41 22.59 -9.46
CA GLU A 349 12.54 21.59 -10.11
C GLU A 349 13.36 20.49 -10.79
N GLU A 350 14.41 20.87 -11.55
CA GLU A 350 15.27 19.91 -12.25
C GLU A 350 16.03 19.02 -11.25
N LYS A 351 16.48 19.59 -10.14
CA LYS A 351 17.16 18.86 -9.09
C LYS A 351 16.24 17.84 -8.40
N LEU A 352 15.02 18.26 -8.08
CA LEU A 352 14.02 17.36 -7.53
C LEU A 352 13.66 16.25 -8.54
N ARG A 353 13.50 16.60 -9.81
CA ARG A 353 13.31 15.65 -10.91
C ARG A 353 14.42 14.61 -10.94
N GLY A 354 15.69 15.04 -10.91
CA GLY A 354 16.84 14.13 -10.91
C GLY A 354 16.84 13.17 -9.70
N LEU A 355 16.50 13.65 -8.51
CA LEU A 355 16.41 12.80 -7.32
C LEU A 355 15.30 11.75 -7.43
N VAL A 356 14.12 12.15 -7.91
CA VAL A 356 13.00 11.20 -8.09
C VAL A 356 13.26 10.26 -9.26
N ASP A 357 13.94 10.74 -10.30
CA ASP A 357 14.29 9.94 -11.47
C ASP A 357 15.30 8.84 -11.13
N ALA A 358 16.27 9.14 -10.28
CA ALA A 358 17.21 8.16 -9.73
C ALA A 358 16.58 7.29 -8.63
N GLY A 359 15.44 7.67 -8.09
CA GLY A 359 14.79 7.02 -6.96
C GLY A 359 13.87 5.87 -7.34
N ASP A 360 13.37 5.22 -6.30
CA ASP A 360 12.41 4.12 -6.38
C ASP A 360 11.05 4.59 -5.84
N MET A 361 9.96 4.24 -6.53
CA MET A 361 8.60 4.61 -6.12
C MET A 361 8.16 3.95 -4.81
N ASP A 362 8.72 2.79 -4.49
CA ASP A 362 8.34 2.01 -3.31
C ASP A 362 9.36 2.19 -2.17
N MET A 363 10.67 2.31 -2.49
CA MET A 363 11.74 2.53 -1.54
C MET A 363 12.11 4.03 -1.51
N GLN A 364 11.30 4.82 -0.80
CA GLN A 364 11.36 6.27 -0.84
C GLN A 364 12.40 6.88 0.11
N SER A 365 12.97 6.11 1.05
CA SER A 365 13.91 6.62 2.05
C SER A 365 15.14 7.27 1.42
N GLY A 366 15.63 6.70 0.31
CA GLY A 366 16.75 7.23 -0.45
C GLY A 366 16.51 8.64 -0.96
N VAL A 367 15.36 8.84 -1.63
CA VAL A 367 14.93 10.15 -2.18
C VAL A 367 14.68 11.15 -1.05
N ILE A 368 13.96 10.75 0.00
CA ILE A 368 13.65 11.59 1.15
C ILE A 368 14.95 12.08 1.82
N LEU A 369 15.89 11.18 2.08
CA LEU A 369 17.14 11.53 2.73
C LEU A 369 18.08 12.34 1.82
N ALA A 370 18.09 12.07 0.51
CA ALA A 370 18.85 12.87 -0.44
C ALA A 370 18.32 14.31 -0.53
N ALA A 371 17.00 14.49 -0.58
CA ALA A 371 16.37 15.81 -0.54
C ALA A 371 16.70 16.58 0.75
N LEU A 372 16.78 15.89 1.89
CA LEU A 372 17.14 16.48 3.18
C LEU A 372 18.63 16.82 3.33
N ARG A 373 19.51 16.16 2.57
CA ARG A 373 20.95 16.44 2.55
C ARG A 373 21.31 17.57 1.59
N ASP A 374 20.43 17.90 0.67
CA ASP A 374 20.64 19.00 -0.26
C ASP A 374 20.33 20.35 0.40
N PRO A 375 21.28 21.28 0.49
CA PRO A 375 21.07 22.55 1.20
C PRO A 375 19.95 23.42 0.60
N GLY A 376 19.78 23.40 -0.73
CA GLY A 376 18.72 24.16 -1.43
C GLY A 376 17.34 23.59 -1.10
N LEU A 377 17.17 22.30 -1.29
CA LEU A 377 15.89 21.60 -1.01
C LEU A 377 15.55 21.69 0.49
N LEU A 378 16.51 21.46 1.37
CA LEU A 378 16.34 21.60 2.83
C LEU A 378 15.98 23.04 3.21
N GLY A 379 16.64 24.03 2.61
CA GLY A 379 16.36 25.44 2.84
C GLY A 379 14.91 25.82 2.50
N VAL A 380 14.40 25.36 1.36
CA VAL A 380 13.01 25.57 0.96
C VAL A 380 12.04 24.86 1.93
N LEU A 381 12.32 23.60 2.28
CA LEU A 381 11.49 22.86 3.23
C LEU A 381 11.43 23.53 4.60
N VAL A 382 12.55 23.99 5.13
CA VAL A 382 12.60 24.67 6.44
C VAL A 382 11.89 26.03 6.41
N ARG A 383 12.04 26.82 5.34
CA ARG A 383 11.32 28.08 5.18
C ARG A 383 9.81 27.89 5.03
N GLY A 384 9.38 26.87 4.27
CA GLY A 384 7.96 26.59 4.04
C GLY A 384 7.26 25.93 5.23
N ALA A 385 7.88 24.92 5.84
CA ALA A 385 7.32 24.15 6.95
C ALA A 385 7.68 24.71 8.35
N GLY A 386 8.67 25.62 8.44
CA GLY A 386 9.06 26.25 9.69
C GLY A 386 9.69 25.27 10.71
N ARG A 387 9.54 25.61 12.01
CA ARG A 387 10.10 24.77 13.10
C ARG A 387 9.54 23.33 13.14
N LEU A 388 8.40 23.08 12.52
CA LEU A 388 7.78 21.75 12.45
C LEU A 388 8.63 20.76 11.63
N ALA A 389 9.24 21.24 10.53
CA ALA A 389 10.15 20.43 9.74
C ALA A 389 11.36 19.93 10.56
N LEU A 390 11.93 20.81 11.39
CA LEU A 390 13.12 20.47 12.18
C LEU A 390 12.87 19.37 13.21
N ALA A 391 11.67 19.30 13.79
CA ALA A 391 11.31 18.27 14.77
C ALA A 391 11.17 16.88 14.13
N GLU A 392 10.47 16.78 12.99
CA GLU A 392 10.33 15.51 12.27
C GLU A 392 11.64 15.07 11.58
N LEU A 393 12.46 16.04 11.12
CA LEU A 393 13.77 15.77 10.57
C LEU A 393 14.72 15.20 11.62
N ARG A 394 14.70 15.72 12.85
CA ARG A 394 15.50 15.15 13.96
C ARG A 394 15.11 13.72 14.28
N ALA A 395 13.82 13.39 14.20
CA ALA A 395 13.35 12.02 14.41
C ALA A 395 13.83 11.03 13.31
N LEU A 396 14.15 11.53 12.09
CA LEU A 396 14.70 10.70 11.00
C LEU A 396 16.20 10.40 11.18
N PHE A 397 16.94 11.27 11.87
CA PHE A 397 18.38 11.12 12.06
C PHE A 397 18.75 10.50 13.42
N ASN A 398 17.79 10.43 14.37
CA ASN A 398 17.92 9.74 15.66
C ASN A 398 16.74 8.74 15.80
N PRO A 399 16.84 7.54 15.20
CA PRO A 399 15.82 6.50 15.30
C PRO A 399 15.73 5.90 16.72
#